data_7ef7a3fd30161730b33a6946b46abfc4
#
_entry.id   7ef7a3fd30161730b33a6946b46abfc4
#
_cell.length_a   1.000
_cell.length_b   1.000
_cell.length_c   1.000
_cell.angle_alpha   90.00
_cell.angle_beta   90.00
_cell.angle_gamma   90.00
#
_symmetry.space_group_name_H-M   'P 1'
#
loop_
_entity.id
_entity.type
_entity.pdbx_description
1 polymer ?
#
loop_
_entity_poly.entity_id
_entity_poly.type
_entity_poly.pdbx_seq_one_letter_code
_entity_poly.pdbx_strand_id
1 'polypeptide(L)'
;MRIVYIAHPIGGDAKGNIRKVLAIGRQINLTEPETVPFAPYIFDCLCLNDKDMAERERGIKNDIALFKAGFIDEVRLYGDRVSKGMRAEIKLARELNIPVVPMTKETKDGLEMIDYVVNNS
;
A
#
# COMPACT_ATOMS: atom_id res chain seq x y z
N MET A 1 -17.01 10.41 1.83
CA MET A 1 -15.64 10.46 1.28
C MET A 1 -15.10 9.05 1.07
N ARG A 2 -14.27 8.87 0.07
CA ARG A 2 -13.63 7.57 -0.20
C ARG A 2 -12.30 7.49 0.54
N ILE A 3 -12.01 6.35 1.12
CA ILE A 3 -10.73 6.10 1.79
C ILE A 3 -9.86 5.27 0.85
N VAL A 4 -8.74 5.86 0.44
CA VAL A 4 -7.82 5.27 -0.54
C VAL A 4 -6.51 4.92 0.16
N TYR A 5 -6.20 3.63 0.18
CA TYR A 5 -4.94 3.14 0.71
C TYR A 5 -3.81 3.35 -0.30
N ILE A 6 -2.75 4.02 0.13
CA ILE A 6 -1.57 4.28 -0.70
C ILE A 6 -0.57 3.15 -0.50
N ALA A 7 -0.44 2.25 -1.47
CA ALA A 7 0.58 1.21 -1.44
C ALA A 7 1.83 1.71 -2.18
N HIS A 8 2.99 1.59 -1.56
CA HIS A 8 4.26 2.10 -2.09
C HIS A 8 5.42 1.25 -1.54
N PRO A 9 6.48 1.01 -2.33
CA PRO A 9 7.67 0.39 -1.78
C PRO A 9 8.30 1.26 -0.69
N ILE A 10 8.82 0.64 0.36
CA ILE A 10 9.54 1.33 1.43
C ILE A 10 11.00 0.88 1.50
N GLY A 11 11.26 -0.43 1.37
CA GLY A 11 12.61 -0.97 1.46
C GLY A 11 13.58 -0.42 0.41
N GLY A 12 14.88 -0.45 0.72
CA GLY A 12 15.95 0.04 -0.14
C GLY A 12 16.33 1.49 0.15
N ASP A 13 15.36 2.39 0.26
CA ASP A 13 15.53 3.79 0.64
C ASP A 13 14.32 4.22 1.45
N ALA A 14 14.27 3.80 2.71
CA ALA A 14 13.10 4.05 3.55
C ALA A 14 12.76 5.53 3.68
N LYS A 15 13.74 6.39 3.96
CA LYS A 15 13.51 7.83 4.11
C LYS A 15 12.99 8.46 2.83
N GLY A 16 13.59 8.14 1.69
CA GLY A 16 13.17 8.66 0.40
C GLY A 16 11.77 8.17 0.01
N ASN A 17 11.49 6.90 0.26
CA ASN A 17 10.18 6.33 -0.03
C ASN A 17 9.07 6.91 0.86
N ILE A 18 9.35 7.12 2.15
CA ILE A 18 8.41 7.79 3.06
C ILE A 18 8.09 9.21 2.56
N ARG A 19 9.10 9.98 2.13
CA ARG A 19 8.88 11.31 1.57
C ARG A 19 7.98 11.26 0.34
N LYS A 20 8.15 10.26 -0.53
CA LYS A 20 7.32 10.09 -1.72
C LYS A 20 5.87 9.80 -1.34
N VAL A 21 5.65 8.95 -0.35
CA VAL A 21 4.29 8.65 0.15
C VAL A 21 3.63 9.91 0.71
N LEU A 22 4.37 10.69 1.50
CA LEU A 22 3.85 11.95 2.05
C LEU A 22 3.50 12.94 0.95
N ALA A 23 4.32 13.03 -0.11
CA ALA A 23 4.03 13.89 -1.26
C ALA A 23 2.77 13.45 -2.01
N ILE A 24 2.59 12.14 -2.18
CA ILE A 24 1.37 11.57 -2.78
C ILE A 24 0.14 11.93 -1.94
N GLY A 25 0.23 11.74 -0.63
CA GLY A 25 -0.85 12.08 0.30
C GLY A 25 -1.21 13.55 0.24
N ARG A 26 -0.21 14.43 0.19
CA ARG A 26 -0.43 15.87 0.02
C ARG A 26 -1.16 16.17 -1.28
N GLN A 27 -0.72 15.58 -2.39
CA GLN A 27 -1.34 15.82 -3.69
C GLN A 27 -2.81 15.38 -3.70
N ILE A 28 -3.11 14.20 -3.16
CA ILE A 28 -4.48 13.71 -3.06
C ILE A 28 -5.33 14.69 -2.25
N ASN A 29 -4.84 15.13 -1.09
CA ASN A 29 -5.57 16.08 -0.25
C ASN A 29 -5.87 17.39 -0.96
N LEU A 30 -4.95 17.88 -1.80
CA LEU A 30 -5.08 19.16 -2.46
C LEU A 30 -5.87 19.09 -3.77
N THR A 31 -5.98 17.93 -4.40
CA THR A 31 -6.58 17.79 -5.73
C THR A 31 -7.83 16.90 -5.77
N GLU A 32 -8.06 16.09 -4.75
CA GLU A 32 -9.19 15.15 -4.70
C GLU A 32 -10.01 15.37 -3.42
N PRO A 33 -10.91 16.38 -3.40
CA PRO A 33 -11.59 16.79 -2.16
C PRO A 33 -12.46 15.71 -1.50
N GLU A 34 -12.88 14.69 -2.27
CA GLU A 34 -13.71 13.60 -1.76
C GLU A 34 -12.90 12.33 -1.41
N THR A 35 -11.57 12.43 -1.43
CA THR A 35 -10.67 11.29 -1.20
C THR A 35 -9.83 11.51 0.05
N VAL A 36 -9.80 10.52 0.93
CA VAL A 36 -8.93 10.50 2.12
C VAL A 36 -7.73 9.61 1.80
N PRO A 37 -6.50 10.18 1.71
CA PRO A 37 -5.31 9.34 1.57
C PRO A 37 -5.02 8.61 2.87
N PHE A 38 -4.70 7.32 2.79
CA PHE A 38 -4.48 6.48 3.96
C PHE A 38 -3.23 5.63 3.79
N ALA A 39 -2.24 5.85 4.65
CA ALA A 39 -0.97 5.12 4.64
C ALA A 39 -0.52 4.83 6.07
N PRO A 40 -1.23 3.93 6.79
CA PRO A 40 -0.99 3.71 8.22
C PRO A 40 0.39 3.12 8.50
N TYR A 41 0.97 2.38 7.55
CA TYR A 41 2.31 1.82 7.72
C TYR A 41 3.40 2.88 7.87
N ILE A 42 3.16 4.11 7.44
CA ILE A 42 4.12 5.22 7.65
C ILE A 42 4.29 5.47 9.15
N PHE A 43 3.19 5.48 9.89
CA PHE A 43 3.25 5.62 11.35
C PHE A 43 4.08 4.49 11.97
N ASP A 44 3.82 3.25 11.56
CA ASP A 44 4.55 2.09 12.08
C ASP A 44 6.04 2.13 11.68
N CYS A 45 6.36 2.57 10.46
CA CYS A 45 7.75 2.76 10.04
C CYS A 45 8.51 3.76 10.92
N LEU A 46 7.83 4.75 11.46
CA LEU A 46 8.44 5.79 12.28
C LEU A 46 8.50 5.42 13.77
N CYS A 47 7.57 4.61 14.28
CA CYS A 47 7.51 4.28 15.70
C CYS A 47 8.03 2.88 16.04
N LEU A 48 8.10 1.96 15.08
CA LEU A 48 8.58 0.60 15.28
C LEU A 48 9.97 0.40 14.66
N ASN A 49 10.74 -0.52 15.24
CA ASN A 49 12.04 -0.91 14.70
C ASN A 49 11.86 -2.08 13.71
N ASP A 50 11.98 -1.80 12.44
CA ASP A 50 11.81 -2.79 11.37
C ASP A 50 12.88 -3.89 11.37
N LYS A 51 14.00 -3.66 12.06
CA LYS A 51 15.08 -4.64 12.24
C LYS A 51 14.76 -5.67 13.33
N ASP A 52 13.81 -5.38 14.19
CA ASP A 52 13.33 -6.30 15.22
C ASP A 52 12.15 -7.08 14.65
N MET A 53 12.27 -8.41 14.60
CA MET A 53 11.25 -9.26 13.98
C MET A 53 9.89 -9.16 14.67
N ALA A 54 9.87 -9.06 15.99
CA ALA A 54 8.61 -8.94 16.74
C ALA A 54 7.90 -7.63 16.43
N GLU A 55 8.65 -6.52 16.34
CA GLU A 55 8.09 -5.22 16.00
C GLU A 55 7.61 -5.19 14.54
N ARG A 56 8.38 -5.79 13.62
CA ARG A 56 7.99 -5.91 12.22
C ARG A 56 6.68 -6.69 12.06
N GLU A 57 6.56 -7.81 12.76
CA GLU A 57 5.33 -8.62 12.75
C GLU A 57 4.14 -7.84 13.31
N ARG A 58 4.37 -7.01 14.33
CA ARG A 58 3.30 -6.16 14.89
C ARG A 58 2.80 -5.16 13.86
N GLY A 59 3.70 -4.52 13.11
CA GLY A 59 3.32 -3.59 12.03
C GLY A 59 2.48 -4.28 10.95
N ILE A 60 2.87 -5.51 10.56
CA ILE A 60 2.12 -6.30 9.59
C ILE A 60 0.73 -6.64 10.13
N LYS A 61 0.62 -7.05 11.38
CA LYS A 61 -0.67 -7.32 12.03
C LYS A 61 -1.58 -6.11 12.05
N ASN A 62 -1.02 -4.93 12.34
CA ASN A 62 -1.78 -3.68 12.34
C ASN A 62 -2.37 -3.40 10.97
N ASP A 63 -1.57 -3.58 9.92
CA ASP A 63 -1.99 -3.34 8.55
C ASP A 63 -3.12 -4.29 8.13
N ILE A 64 -2.97 -5.57 8.44
CA ILE A 64 -4.00 -6.59 8.17
C ILE A 64 -5.32 -6.25 8.89
N ALA A 65 -5.24 -5.84 10.15
CA ALA A 65 -6.42 -5.47 10.94
C ALA A 65 -7.15 -4.28 10.30
N LEU A 66 -6.41 -3.31 9.77
CA LEU A 66 -7.00 -2.15 9.12
C LEU A 66 -7.70 -2.52 7.81
N PHE A 67 -7.10 -3.42 7.01
CA PHE A 67 -7.78 -3.94 5.83
C PHE A 67 -9.08 -4.66 6.18
N LYS A 68 -9.04 -5.50 7.21
CA LYS A 68 -10.22 -6.28 7.64
C LYS A 68 -11.30 -5.45 8.32
N ALA A 69 -10.97 -4.22 8.73
CA ALA A 69 -11.94 -3.31 9.36
C ALA A 69 -13.06 -2.86 8.40
N GLY A 70 -12.84 -3.00 7.08
CA GLY A 70 -13.92 -2.84 6.10
C GLY A 70 -14.18 -1.41 5.64
N PHE A 71 -13.31 -0.44 5.95
CA PHE A 71 -13.50 0.95 5.56
C PHE A 71 -12.62 1.42 4.39
N ILE A 72 -11.70 0.58 3.90
CA ILE A 72 -10.85 0.93 2.76
C ILE A 72 -11.64 0.72 1.47
N ASP A 73 -11.81 1.79 0.69
CA ASP A 73 -12.60 1.75 -0.54
C ASP A 73 -11.77 1.37 -1.78
N GLU A 74 -10.47 1.62 -1.76
CA GLU A 74 -9.61 1.39 -2.91
C GLU A 74 -8.15 1.30 -2.45
N VAL A 75 -7.37 0.47 -3.12
CA VAL A 75 -5.92 0.41 -2.96
C VAL A 75 -5.28 0.96 -4.23
N ARG A 76 -4.46 1.99 -4.13
CA ARG A 76 -3.68 2.53 -5.25
C ARG A 76 -2.22 2.14 -5.12
N LEU A 77 -1.66 1.63 -6.21
CA LEU A 77 -0.27 1.20 -6.26
C LEU A 77 0.60 2.30 -6.88
N TYR A 78 1.55 2.77 -6.11
CA TYR A 78 2.50 3.80 -6.53
C TYR A 78 3.93 3.27 -6.51
N GLY A 79 4.86 4.05 -7.06
CA GLY A 79 6.28 3.74 -7.03
C GLY A 79 6.77 3.01 -8.27
N ASP A 80 8.02 2.58 -8.19
CA ASP A 80 8.77 2.03 -9.34
C ASP A 80 8.71 0.51 -9.45
N ARG A 81 8.00 -0.15 -8.56
CA ARG A 81 7.83 -1.60 -8.56
C ARG A 81 6.69 -2.03 -7.64
N VAL A 82 6.28 -3.28 -7.77
CA VAL A 82 5.43 -3.93 -6.77
C VAL A 82 6.35 -4.69 -5.82
N SER A 83 6.48 -4.19 -4.59
CA SER A 83 7.31 -4.83 -3.57
C SER A 83 6.64 -6.07 -2.96
N LYS A 84 7.38 -6.82 -2.16
CA LYS A 84 6.84 -7.99 -1.45
C LYS A 84 5.67 -7.60 -0.53
N GLY A 85 5.80 -6.48 0.20
CA GLY A 85 4.72 -5.97 1.06
C GLY A 85 3.49 -5.58 0.26
N MET A 86 3.69 -4.92 -0.89
CA MET A 86 2.58 -4.55 -1.78
C MET A 86 1.88 -5.78 -2.35
N ARG A 87 2.61 -6.87 -2.65
CA ARG A 87 1.98 -8.13 -3.10
C ARG A 87 1.04 -8.69 -2.05
N ALA A 88 1.45 -8.67 -0.78
CA ALA A 88 0.60 -9.12 0.32
C ALA A 88 -0.66 -8.25 0.45
N GLU A 89 -0.53 -6.94 0.29
CA GLU A 89 -1.65 -6.00 0.32
C GLU A 89 -2.60 -6.22 -0.86
N ILE A 90 -2.07 -6.44 -2.05
CA ILE A 90 -2.87 -6.75 -3.25
C ILE A 90 -3.70 -8.03 -3.02
N LYS A 91 -3.06 -9.09 -2.53
CA LYS A 91 -3.73 -10.36 -2.24
C LYS A 91 -4.86 -10.17 -1.25
N LEU A 92 -4.59 -9.46 -0.17
CA LEU A 92 -5.58 -9.20 0.88
C LEU A 92 -6.74 -8.35 0.37
N ALA A 93 -6.44 -7.30 -0.41
CA ALA A 93 -7.46 -6.45 -1.02
C ALA A 93 -8.38 -7.27 -1.92
N ARG A 94 -7.83 -8.18 -2.73
CA ARG A 94 -8.64 -9.03 -3.62
C ARG A 94 -9.50 -10.02 -2.85
N GLU A 95 -8.99 -10.60 -1.78
CA GLU A 95 -9.77 -11.47 -0.90
C GLU A 95 -10.95 -10.73 -0.27
N LEU A 96 -10.79 -9.42 -0.02
CA LEU A 96 -11.81 -8.57 0.58
C LEU A 96 -12.64 -7.79 -0.44
N ASN A 97 -12.45 -8.05 -1.73
CA ASN A 97 -13.14 -7.37 -2.84
C ASN A 97 -12.92 -5.85 -2.85
N ILE A 98 -11.73 -5.41 -2.47
CA ILE A 98 -11.31 -4.01 -2.55
C ILE A 98 -10.62 -3.79 -3.90
N PRO A 99 -11.08 -2.82 -4.71
CA PRO A 99 -10.43 -2.52 -6.00
C PRO A 99 -8.96 -2.14 -5.84
N VAL A 100 -8.11 -2.65 -6.74
CA VAL A 100 -6.68 -2.35 -6.79
C VAL A 100 -6.39 -1.61 -8.08
N VAL A 101 -5.85 -0.40 -7.98
CA VAL A 101 -5.62 0.50 -9.12
C VAL A 101 -4.13 0.82 -9.23
N PRO A 102 -3.44 0.41 -10.30
CA PRO A 102 -2.05 0.80 -10.52
C PRO A 102 -1.98 2.25 -11.00
N MET A 103 -1.11 3.05 -10.38
CA MET A 103 -0.96 4.48 -10.68
C MET A 103 0.29 4.79 -11.48
N THR A 104 1.20 3.84 -11.64
CA THR A 104 2.42 3.99 -12.44
C THR A 104 2.50 2.87 -13.46
N LYS A 105 3.32 3.06 -14.51
CA LYS A 105 3.56 2.01 -15.50
C LYS A 105 4.14 0.75 -14.85
N GLU A 106 5.09 0.95 -13.94
CA GLU A 106 5.80 -0.14 -13.28
C GLU A 106 4.84 -0.96 -12.40
N THR A 107 3.93 -0.31 -11.69
CA THR A 107 2.94 -1.03 -10.86
C THR A 107 1.86 -1.68 -11.72
N LYS A 108 1.51 -1.08 -12.87
CA LYS A 108 0.60 -1.70 -13.82
C LYS A 108 1.19 -3.00 -14.36
N ASP A 109 2.44 -2.96 -14.80
CA ASP A 109 3.14 -4.13 -15.30
C ASP A 109 3.26 -5.21 -14.21
N GLY A 110 3.60 -4.81 -12.99
CA GLY A 110 3.68 -5.71 -11.83
C GLY A 110 2.35 -6.38 -11.51
N LEU A 111 1.26 -5.63 -11.55
CA LEU A 111 -0.08 -6.16 -11.28
C LEU A 111 -0.51 -7.14 -12.38
N GLU A 112 -0.25 -6.82 -13.64
CA GLU A 112 -0.55 -7.70 -14.77
C GLU A 112 0.21 -9.03 -14.64
N MET A 113 1.46 -8.99 -14.20
CA MET A 113 2.27 -10.20 -13.97
C MET A 113 1.70 -11.05 -12.83
N ILE A 114 1.28 -10.43 -11.74
CA ILE A 114 0.64 -11.13 -10.61
C ILE A 114 -0.63 -11.83 -11.10
N ASP A 115 -1.48 -11.14 -11.84
CA ASP A 115 -2.74 -11.68 -12.34
C ASP A 115 -2.50 -12.81 -13.35
N TYR A 116 -1.48 -12.66 -14.19
CA TYR A 116 -1.09 -13.72 -15.12
C TYR A 116 -0.69 -15.00 -14.38
N VAL A 117 0.15 -14.89 -13.36
CA VAL A 117 0.60 -16.03 -12.57
C VAL A 117 -0.56 -16.71 -11.86
N VAL A 118 -1.46 -15.93 -11.24
CA VAL A 118 -2.64 -16.47 -10.53
C VAL A 118 -3.56 -17.21 -11.50
N ASN A 119 -3.83 -16.63 -12.69
CA ASN A 119 -4.77 -17.21 -13.64
C ASN A 119 -4.20 -18.40 -14.44
N ASN A 120 -2.87 -18.57 -14.42
CA ASN A 120 -2.19 -19.63 -15.18
C ASN A 120 -1.43 -20.64 -14.30
N SER A 121 -1.71 -20.66 -13.01
CA SER A 121 -1.11 -21.61 -12.07
C SER A 121 -2.03 -22.81 -11.78
#